data_aba404dddb5c6db25f4b05c69373dae1
#
_entry.id   aba404dddb5c6db25f4b05c69373dae1
#
_cell.length_a   1.000
_cell.length_b   1.000
_cell.length_c   1.000
_cell.angle_alpha   90.00
_cell.angle_beta   90.00
_cell.angle_gamma   90.00
#
_symmetry.space_group_name_H-M   'P 1'
#
loop_
_entity.id
_entity.type
_entity.pdbx_description
1 polymer ?
#
loop_
_entity_poly.entity_id
_entity_poly.type
_entity_poly.pdbx_seq_one_letter_code
_entity_poly.pdbx_strand_id
1 'polypeptide(L)'
;MRKKLFFIFFIAAGIAMNGQAGFESDVFKTAAADLRITFIGHGSLLFSFGKLQVYVDPDGRLADFSLLPKADLVLITHQHGDHFDQAAIEKLRQGSTKIFVSPACLPLPAAARILKNGDRAEAEGVTVDAVPAYNIVHLRSNGLPFHGRGEGNGYVLSFANLRVYVAGDTENIPEMRGLQDIAVAFLPMNLPYTMTPEMTAMAARVIKPRVLYPYHFSDTDPQKLVLLLKKDSAIEVRIRKLN
;
A
#
# COMPACT_ATOMS: atom_id res chain seq x y z
N MET A 1 35.39 -28.78 4.16
CA MET A 1 33.96 -28.52 4.08
C MET A 1 33.50 -27.72 5.28
N ARG A 2 33.32 -26.39 5.15
CA ARG A 2 32.86 -25.54 6.25
C ARG A 2 31.34 -25.40 6.15
N LYS A 3 30.60 -25.95 7.12
CA LYS A 3 29.16 -25.79 7.25
C LYS A 3 28.85 -24.34 7.63
N LYS A 4 28.16 -23.60 6.75
CA LYS A 4 27.61 -22.30 7.09
C LYS A 4 26.35 -22.49 7.94
N LEU A 5 26.41 -22.10 9.19
CA LEU A 5 25.28 -22.09 10.12
C LEU A 5 24.42 -20.85 9.77
N PHE A 6 23.22 -21.06 9.27
CA PHE A 6 22.23 -19.99 9.09
C PHE A 6 21.56 -19.75 10.46
N PHE A 7 21.85 -18.59 11.06
CA PHE A 7 21.09 -18.11 12.21
C PHE A 7 19.75 -17.52 11.73
N ILE A 8 18.65 -18.23 12.02
CA ILE A 8 17.30 -17.69 11.88
C ILE A 8 17.04 -16.81 13.10
N PHE A 9 17.05 -15.50 12.93
CA PHE A 9 16.62 -14.57 13.97
C PHE A 9 15.08 -14.54 13.99
N PHE A 10 14.48 -15.16 14.98
CA PHE A 10 13.10 -14.88 15.40
C PHE A 10 13.08 -13.51 16.06
N ILE A 11 12.48 -12.51 15.40
CA ILE A 11 12.22 -11.21 16.01
C ILE A 11 10.87 -11.30 16.72
N ALA A 12 10.91 -11.29 18.04
CA ALA A 12 9.74 -11.17 18.89
C ALA A 12 9.04 -9.82 18.62
N ALA A 13 7.72 -9.86 18.36
CA ALA A 13 6.89 -8.69 18.22
C ALA A 13 6.83 -7.95 19.57
N GLY A 14 7.55 -6.83 19.69
CA GLY A 14 7.43 -5.91 20.81
C GLY A 14 6.14 -5.10 20.69
N ILE A 15 5.23 -5.27 21.64
CA ILE A 15 4.01 -4.47 21.77
C ILE A 15 4.42 -3.10 22.32
N ALA A 16 4.43 -2.08 21.46
CA ALA A 16 4.50 -0.69 21.89
C ALA A 16 3.08 -0.14 21.99
N MET A 17 2.60 0.07 23.20
CA MET A 17 1.30 0.68 23.48
C MET A 17 1.41 2.20 23.31
N ASN A 18 0.82 2.73 22.21
CA ASN A 18 0.41 4.13 22.08
C ASN A 18 -0.63 4.19 20.96
N GLY A 19 -1.89 4.51 21.26
CA GLY A 19 -2.96 4.88 20.31
C GLY A 19 -3.32 3.89 19.18
N GLN A 20 -2.42 2.98 18.83
CA GLN A 20 -2.55 1.95 17.81
C GLN A 20 -2.96 0.59 18.38
N ALA A 21 -3.41 0.55 19.65
CA ALA A 21 -3.83 -0.67 20.32
C ALA A 21 -5.02 -1.30 19.58
N GLY A 22 -4.74 -2.37 18.82
CA GLY A 22 -5.73 -3.13 18.06
C GLY A 22 -5.33 -3.46 16.63
N PHE A 23 -4.40 -2.72 16.01
CA PHE A 23 -3.96 -3.00 14.65
C PHE A 23 -2.71 -3.88 14.63
N GLU A 24 -2.69 -4.84 13.69
CA GLU A 24 -1.47 -5.59 13.40
C GLU A 24 -0.41 -4.68 12.78
N SER A 25 0.86 -4.97 13.01
CA SER A 25 1.95 -4.25 12.37
C SER A 25 3.18 -5.12 12.17
N ASP A 26 3.94 -4.84 11.11
CA ASP A 26 5.25 -5.43 10.85
C ASP A 26 6.33 -4.34 10.86
N VAL A 27 7.55 -4.74 11.24
CA VAL A 27 8.70 -3.82 11.27
C VAL A 27 9.78 -4.29 10.32
N PHE A 28 10.26 -3.38 9.48
CA PHE A 28 11.34 -3.58 8.53
C PHE A 28 12.54 -2.73 8.91
N LYS A 29 13.72 -3.33 8.95
CA LYS A 29 14.97 -2.61 9.17
C LYS A 29 15.39 -1.87 7.91
N THR A 30 15.77 -0.61 8.04
CA THR A 30 16.40 0.18 6.98
C THR A 30 17.74 0.72 7.42
N ALA A 31 18.44 1.39 6.49
CA ALA A 31 19.75 2.00 6.79
C ALA A 31 19.64 3.23 7.71
N ALA A 32 18.46 3.86 7.83
CA ALA A 32 18.29 5.11 8.57
C ALA A 32 17.47 4.93 9.87
N ALA A 33 16.31 4.26 9.77
CA ALA A 33 15.41 4.01 10.89
C ALA A 33 14.58 2.75 10.63
N ASP A 34 13.91 2.23 11.65
CA ASP A 34 12.94 1.16 11.46
C ASP A 34 11.70 1.72 10.74
N LEU A 35 11.23 1.00 9.72
CA LEU A 35 9.94 1.24 9.11
C LEU A 35 8.90 0.31 9.75
N ARG A 36 7.95 0.86 10.48
CA ARG A 36 6.77 0.13 10.96
C ARG A 36 5.63 0.33 9.96
N ILE A 37 5.03 -0.76 9.52
CA ILE A 37 3.83 -0.75 8.69
C ILE A 37 2.68 -1.24 9.56
N THR A 38 1.68 -0.41 9.79
CA THR A 38 0.46 -0.72 10.55
C THR A 38 -0.68 -0.93 9.57
N PHE A 39 -1.38 -2.06 9.71
CA PHE A 39 -2.47 -2.49 8.85
C PHE A 39 -3.79 -2.05 9.47
N ILE A 40 -4.34 -0.92 8.98
CA ILE A 40 -5.58 -0.35 9.53
C ILE A 40 -6.78 -1.16 9.05
N GLY A 41 -6.76 -1.58 7.77
CA GLY A 41 -7.79 -2.41 7.16
C GLY A 41 -7.99 -2.04 5.70
N HIS A 42 -8.56 -2.94 4.92
CA HIS A 42 -8.90 -2.76 3.50
C HIS A 42 -7.71 -2.16 2.69
N GLY A 43 -7.84 -0.91 2.22
CA GLY A 43 -6.79 -0.13 1.55
C GLY A 43 -5.95 0.75 2.48
N SER A 44 -6.38 0.91 3.75
CA SER A 44 -5.81 1.90 4.68
C SER A 44 -4.54 1.39 5.36
N LEU A 45 -3.44 2.11 5.17
CA LEU A 45 -2.12 1.78 5.72
C LEU A 45 -1.50 2.98 6.43
N LEU A 46 -0.74 2.71 7.50
CA LEU A 46 0.13 3.69 8.15
C LEU A 46 1.57 3.20 8.13
N PHE A 47 2.45 4.01 7.59
CA PHE A 47 3.90 3.84 7.61
C PHE A 47 4.52 4.80 8.61
N SER A 48 5.11 4.27 9.69
CA SER A 48 5.86 5.06 10.67
C SER A 48 7.35 4.85 10.45
N PHE A 49 8.07 5.92 10.10
CA PHE A 49 9.50 5.90 9.79
C PHE A 49 10.23 6.95 10.64
N GLY A 50 10.90 6.52 11.71
CA GLY A 50 11.39 7.43 12.72
C GLY A 50 10.22 8.20 13.37
N LYS A 51 10.17 9.53 13.18
CA LYS A 51 9.04 10.37 13.63
C LYS A 51 7.99 10.59 12.55
N LEU A 52 8.30 10.27 11.31
CA LEU A 52 7.44 10.50 10.15
C LEU A 52 6.25 9.56 10.15
N GLN A 53 5.07 10.09 9.88
CA GLN A 53 3.82 9.34 9.75
C GLN A 53 3.23 9.54 8.34
N VAL A 54 3.20 8.46 7.56
CA VAL A 54 2.66 8.46 6.19
C VAL A 54 1.42 7.58 6.14
N TYR A 55 0.30 8.14 5.75
CA TYR A 55 -0.94 7.40 5.56
C TYR A 55 -1.23 7.20 4.08
N VAL A 56 -1.74 6.03 3.73
CA VAL A 56 -2.31 5.73 2.42
C VAL A 56 -3.78 5.40 2.63
N ASP A 57 -4.64 6.04 1.84
CA ASP A 57 -6.08 5.80 1.73
C ASP A 57 -6.78 5.68 3.10
N PRO A 58 -6.74 6.72 3.95
CA PRO A 58 -7.41 6.67 5.25
C PRO A 58 -8.93 6.64 5.08
N ASP A 59 -9.58 5.60 5.61
CA ASP A 59 -11.03 5.38 5.57
C ASP A 59 -11.61 5.39 6.99
N GLY A 60 -12.42 6.40 7.31
CA GLY A 60 -13.02 6.59 8.63
C GLY A 60 -13.99 5.51 9.09
N ARG A 61 -14.39 4.60 8.19
CA ARG A 61 -15.17 3.40 8.54
C ARG A 61 -14.35 2.34 9.26
N LEU A 62 -13.01 2.36 9.07
CA LEU A 62 -12.07 1.35 9.60
C LEU A 62 -11.47 1.77 10.94
N ALA A 63 -11.33 3.08 11.17
CA ALA A 63 -10.72 3.60 12.39
C ALA A 63 -11.17 5.02 12.72
N ASP A 64 -11.13 5.39 13.99
CA ASP A 64 -11.18 6.80 14.39
C ASP A 64 -9.79 7.42 14.27
N PHE A 65 -9.54 8.09 13.15
CA PHE A 65 -8.27 8.73 12.85
C PHE A 65 -7.93 9.91 13.79
N SER A 66 -8.87 10.40 14.59
CA SER A 66 -8.57 11.40 15.63
C SER A 66 -7.74 10.83 16.79
N LEU A 67 -7.76 9.51 16.97
CA LEU A 67 -7.01 8.79 18.00
C LEU A 67 -5.64 8.30 17.51
N LEU A 68 -5.36 8.44 16.22
CA LEU A 68 -4.09 8.03 15.61
C LEU A 68 -3.11 9.21 15.51
N PRO A 69 -1.80 8.95 15.34
CA PRO A 69 -0.81 10.00 15.14
C PRO A 69 -1.19 10.93 13.98
N LYS A 70 -0.92 12.22 14.11
CA LYS A 70 -1.11 13.18 13.02
C LYS A 70 -0.19 12.82 11.85
N ALA A 71 -0.69 13.06 10.62
CA ALA A 71 0.03 12.76 9.40
C ALA A 71 1.05 13.86 9.07
N ASP A 72 2.22 13.45 8.63
CA ASP A 72 3.17 14.31 7.91
C ASP A 72 2.89 14.24 6.40
N LEU A 73 2.47 13.06 5.91
CA LEU A 73 2.11 12.81 4.52
C LEU A 73 0.85 11.95 4.43
N VAL A 74 -0.08 12.35 3.56
CA VAL A 74 -1.25 11.53 3.17
C VAL A 74 -1.20 11.30 1.66
N LEU A 75 -1.39 10.06 1.25
CA LEU A 75 -1.43 9.62 -0.15
C LEU A 75 -2.80 9.02 -0.44
N ILE A 76 -3.44 9.47 -1.52
CA ILE A 76 -4.73 8.94 -1.97
C ILE A 76 -4.55 8.34 -3.36
N THR A 77 -4.85 7.05 -3.47
CA THR A 77 -4.66 6.30 -4.71
C THR A 77 -5.70 6.64 -5.76
N HIS A 78 -6.98 6.79 -5.38
CA HIS A 78 -8.06 7.12 -6.31
C HIS A 78 -9.30 7.65 -5.57
N GLN A 79 -10.34 8.01 -6.33
CA GLN A 79 -11.50 8.78 -5.88
C GLN A 79 -12.61 7.97 -5.18
N HIS A 80 -12.55 6.65 -5.11
CA HIS A 80 -13.61 5.87 -4.47
C HIS A 80 -13.67 6.11 -2.97
N GLY A 81 -14.88 6.01 -2.37
CA GLY A 81 -15.11 6.42 -0.99
C GLY A 81 -14.47 5.53 0.08
N ASP A 82 -13.95 4.38 -0.28
CA ASP A 82 -13.14 3.47 0.55
C ASP A 82 -11.63 3.78 0.51
N HIS A 83 -11.25 4.79 -0.29
CA HIS A 83 -9.87 5.27 -0.40
C HIS A 83 -9.78 6.79 -0.18
N PHE A 84 -10.78 7.55 -0.59
CA PHE A 84 -10.81 9.00 -0.53
C PHE A 84 -11.86 9.50 0.47
N ASP A 85 -11.55 9.45 1.75
CA ASP A 85 -12.37 10.00 2.85
C ASP A 85 -11.79 11.33 3.35
N GLN A 86 -12.41 12.44 2.92
CA GLN A 86 -11.98 13.77 3.30
C GLN A 86 -12.11 14.02 4.82
N ALA A 87 -13.09 13.42 5.49
CA ALA A 87 -13.28 13.57 6.93
C ALA A 87 -12.14 12.86 7.71
N ALA A 88 -11.70 11.70 7.26
CA ALA A 88 -10.54 11.01 7.81
C ALA A 88 -9.24 11.80 7.57
N ILE A 89 -9.06 12.37 6.37
CA ILE A 89 -7.92 13.24 6.05
C ILE A 89 -7.87 14.45 6.98
N GLU A 90 -9.00 15.15 7.21
CA GLU A 90 -9.05 16.30 8.11
C GLU A 90 -8.73 15.94 9.57
N LYS A 91 -9.15 14.75 10.05
CA LYS A 91 -8.78 14.27 11.38
C LYS A 91 -7.28 14.01 11.53
N LEU A 92 -6.61 13.56 10.46
CA LEU A 92 -5.16 13.31 10.45
C LEU A 92 -4.34 14.57 10.28
N ARG A 93 -4.89 15.58 9.60
CA ARG A 93 -4.15 16.75 9.15
C ARG A 93 -3.65 17.61 10.31
N GLN A 94 -2.47 18.20 10.12
CA GLN A 94 -1.89 19.30 10.85
C GLN A 94 -1.36 20.34 9.84
N GLY A 95 -0.95 21.52 10.29
CA GLY A 95 -0.59 22.62 9.39
C GLY A 95 0.51 22.30 8.37
N SER A 96 1.42 21.38 8.68
CA SER A 96 2.53 20.95 7.81
C SER A 96 2.23 19.72 6.96
N THR A 97 1.07 19.07 7.14
CA THR A 97 0.76 17.81 6.42
C THR A 97 0.74 18.05 4.91
N LYS A 98 1.54 17.27 4.18
CA LYS A 98 1.49 17.20 2.72
C LYS A 98 0.44 16.17 2.31
N ILE A 99 -0.36 16.50 1.30
CA ILE A 99 -1.42 15.61 0.79
C ILE A 99 -1.22 15.46 -0.71
N PHE A 100 -0.96 14.24 -1.16
CA PHE A 100 -0.87 13.91 -2.58
C PHE A 100 -2.03 13.01 -2.98
N VAL A 101 -2.68 13.36 -4.07
CA VAL A 101 -3.87 12.66 -4.55
C VAL A 101 -3.72 12.34 -6.04
N SER A 102 -4.45 11.33 -6.52
CA SER A 102 -4.56 11.05 -7.95
C SER A 102 -5.42 12.07 -8.68
N PRO A 103 -5.35 12.16 -10.02
CA PRO A 103 -6.08 13.14 -10.81
C PRO A 103 -7.61 13.10 -10.64
N ALA A 104 -8.18 11.93 -10.33
CA ALA A 104 -9.63 11.78 -10.21
C ALA A 104 -10.20 12.19 -8.83
N CYS A 105 -9.35 12.47 -7.83
CA CYS A 105 -9.78 12.85 -6.48
C CYS A 105 -10.29 14.29 -6.44
N LEU A 106 -11.58 14.47 -6.67
CA LEU A 106 -12.26 15.77 -6.64
C LEU A 106 -13.50 15.71 -5.72
N PRO A 107 -13.85 16.83 -5.02
CA PRO A 107 -13.07 18.08 -4.90
C PRO A 107 -11.77 17.87 -4.12
N LEU A 108 -10.74 18.67 -4.41
CA LEU A 108 -9.45 18.55 -3.76
C LEU A 108 -9.54 18.93 -2.28
N PRO A 109 -8.93 18.15 -1.37
CA PRO A 109 -8.69 18.60 0.00
C PRO A 109 -7.83 19.87 0.02
N ALA A 110 -8.01 20.70 1.05
CA ALA A 110 -7.19 21.91 1.19
C ALA A 110 -5.70 21.57 1.20
N ALA A 111 -4.90 22.33 0.44
CA ALA A 111 -3.46 22.15 0.25
C ALA A 111 -3.04 20.81 -0.40
N ALA A 112 -3.96 20.05 -0.97
CA ALA A 112 -3.61 18.84 -1.71
C ALA A 112 -2.95 19.17 -3.05
N ARG A 113 -1.99 18.32 -3.44
CA ARG A 113 -1.33 18.36 -4.75
C ARG A 113 -1.68 17.10 -5.53
N ILE A 114 -2.09 17.27 -6.79
CA ILE A 114 -2.27 16.17 -7.71
C ILE A 114 -0.90 15.63 -8.15
N LEU A 115 -0.73 14.32 -8.06
CA LEU A 115 0.34 13.58 -8.73
C LEU A 115 -0.28 12.76 -9.86
N LYS A 116 0.26 12.89 -11.06
CA LYS A 116 -0.10 12.07 -12.23
C LYS A 116 0.82 10.85 -12.32
N ASN A 117 0.39 9.83 -13.03
CA ASN A 117 1.25 8.69 -13.32
C ASN A 117 2.57 9.15 -13.97
N GLY A 118 3.70 8.74 -13.39
CA GLY A 118 5.04 9.14 -13.77
C GLY A 118 5.62 10.31 -12.97
N ASP A 119 4.80 11.03 -12.20
CA ASP A 119 5.30 12.09 -11.33
C ASP A 119 6.09 11.52 -10.15
N ARG A 120 7.11 12.29 -9.74
CA ARG A 120 7.88 12.06 -8.52
C ARG A 120 7.75 13.26 -7.60
N ALA A 121 7.61 13.00 -6.32
CA ALA A 121 7.63 14.00 -5.26
C ALA A 121 8.51 13.54 -4.10
N GLU A 122 9.00 14.51 -3.34
CA GLU A 122 9.68 14.28 -2.07
C GLU A 122 8.92 14.97 -0.94
N ALA A 123 8.73 14.25 0.14
CA ALA A 123 8.10 14.74 1.34
C ALA A 123 8.79 14.15 2.57
N GLU A 124 9.32 15.04 3.44
CA GLU A 124 9.88 14.65 4.74
C GLU A 124 10.95 13.54 4.65
N GLY A 125 11.75 13.53 3.58
CA GLY A 125 12.81 12.53 3.35
C GLY A 125 12.32 11.20 2.76
N VAL A 126 11.05 11.11 2.36
CA VAL A 126 10.51 9.98 1.61
C VAL A 126 10.29 10.40 0.16
N THR A 127 10.80 9.61 -0.78
CA THR A 127 10.47 9.76 -2.20
C THR A 127 9.19 9.01 -2.50
N VAL A 128 8.29 9.66 -3.24
CA VAL A 128 7.00 9.13 -3.70
C VAL A 128 6.99 9.14 -5.22
N ASP A 129 6.97 7.95 -5.83
CA ASP A 129 6.77 7.79 -7.27
C ASP A 129 5.31 7.40 -7.51
N ALA A 130 4.55 8.20 -8.26
CA ALA A 130 3.20 7.87 -8.68
C ALA A 130 3.27 7.00 -9.95
N VAL A 131 2.71 5.79 -9.88
CA VAL A 131 2.71 4.83 -10.99
C VAL A 131 1.27 4.51 -11.41
N PRO A 132 1.04 3.99 -12.64
CA PRO A 132 -0.30 3.66 -13.09
C PRO A 132 -1.00 2.62 -12.22
N ALA A 133 -2.33 2.79 -12.05
CA ALA A 133 -3.25 1.85 -11.45
C ALA A 133 -4.57 1.89 -12.21
N TYR A 134 -4.98 0.77 -12.86
CA TYR A 134 -6.19 0.73 -13.67
C TYR A 134 -6.64 -0.71 -14.01
N ASN A 135 -7.90 -0.85 -14.52
CA ASN A 135 -8.43 -2.10 -15.02
C ASN A 135 -8.24 -2.25 -16.53
N ILE A 136 -8.00 -3.50 -16.98
CA ILE A 136 -7.90 -3.90 -18.36
C ILE A 136 -9.02 -4.89 -18.74
N VAL A 137 -9.29 -5.85 -17.84
CA VAL A 137 -10.15 -7.02 -18.12
C VAL A 137 -11.52 -6.86 -17.47
N HIS A 138 -11.55 -6.48 -16.19
CA HIS A 138 -12.81 -6.36 -15.46
C HIS A 138 -13.47 -5.00 -15.73
N LEU A 139 -14.66 -5.07 -16.31
CA LEU A 139 -15.43 -3.90 -16.74
C LEU A 139 -16.78 -3.87 -16.02
N ARG A 140 -17.33 -2.68 -15.87
CA ARG A 140 -18.70 -2.44 -15.43
C ARG A 140 -19.68 -2.95 -16.49
N SER A 141 -20.95 -3.09 -16.14
CA SER A 141 -22.01 -3.52 -17.08
C SER A 141 -22.18 -2.62 -18.30
N ASN A 142 -21.74 -1.37 -18.22
CA ASN A 142 -21.76 -0.41 -19.34
C ASN A 142 -20.48 -0.48 -20.21
N GLY A 143 -19.58 -1.45 -19.97
CA GLY A 143 -18.34 -1.64 -20.72
C GLY A 143 -17.18 -0.72 -20.32
N LEU A 144 -17.37 0.16 -19.33
CA LEU A 144 -16.28 1.00 -18.81
C LEU A 144 -15.49 0.27 -17.72
N PRO A 145 -14.19 0.52 -17.57
CA PRO A 145 -13.39 -0.05 -16.49
C PRO A 145 -13.89 0.45 -15.12
N PHE A 146 -13.66 -0.34 -14.06
CA PHE A 146 -13.91 0.11 -12.70
C PHE A 146 -12.98 1.27 -12.32
N HIS A 147 -11.71 1.20 -12.76
CA HIS A 147 -10.68 2.22 -12.59
C HIS A 147 -10.08 2.53 -13.96
N GLY A 148 -10.29 3.77 -14.42
CA GLY A 148 -9.83 4.22 -15.74
C GLY A 148 -8.31 4.49 -15.74
N ARG A 149 -7.68 4.25 -16.91
CA ARG A 149 -6.26 4.54 -17.08
C ARG A 149 -5.99 6.04 -16.93
N GLY A 150 -5.04 6.39 -16.03
CA GLY A 150 -4.68 7.77 -15.73
C GLY A 150 -5.55 8.45 -14.66
N GLU A 151 -6.58 7.77 -14.14
CA GLU A 151 -7.43 8.27 -13.05
C GLU A 151 -6.82 7.98 -11.67
N GLY A 152 -6.33 6.74 -11.46
CA GLY A 152 -5.74 6.27 -10.21
C GLY A 152 -4.22 6.23 -10.25
N ASN A 153 -3.64 6.19 -9.06
CA ASN A 153 -2.21 5.96 -8.81
C ASN A 153 -2.01 4.72 -7.94
N GLY A 154 -1.01 3.91 -8.29
CA GLY A 154 -0.21 3.22 -7.29
C GLY A 154 0.91 4.14 -6.82
N TYR A 155 1.53 3.83 -5.69
CA TYR A 155 2.66 4.58 -5.17
C TYR A 155 3.84 3.67 -4.87
N VAL A 156 5.05 4.06 -5.29
CA VAL A 156 6.30 3.49 -4.79
C VAL A 156 6.90 4.46 -3.80
N LEU A 157 6.96 4.04 -2.54
CA LEU A 157 7.53 4.82 -1.44
C LEU A 157 8.94 4.33 -1.15
N SER A 158 9.91 5.26 -1.13
CA SER A 158 11.30 4.92 -0.78
C SER A 158 11.63 5.46 0.62
N PHE A 159 11.80 4.54 1.56
CA PHE A 159 12.23 4.79 2.94
C PHE A 159 13.70 4.39 3.06
N ALA A 160 14.61 5.34 2.91
CA ALA A 160 16.05 5.07 2.79
C ALA A 160 16.32 4.01 1.68
N ASN A 161 16.87 2.85 2.04
CA ASN A 161 17.17 1.76 1.11
C ASN A 161 16.03 0.74 0.93
N LEU A 162 14.83 1.01 1.44
CA LEU A 162 13.69 0.11 1.35
C LEU A 162 12.58 0.72 0.51
N ARG A 163 12.19 0.03 -0.57
CA ARG A 163 11.11 0.46 -1.47
C ARG A 163 9.85 -0.36 -1.22
N VAL A 164 8.74 0.35 -1.02
CA VAL A 164 7.42 -0.23 -0.79
C VAL A 164 6.50 0.18 -1.93
N TYR A 165 5.86 -0.79 -2.57
CA TYR A 165 4.83 -0.55 -3.58
C TYR A 165 3.45 -0.78 -3.00
N VAL A 166 2.60 0.24 -3.06
CA VAL A 166 1.16 0.18 -2.78
C VAL A 166 0.45 0.34 -4.11
N ALA A 167 -0.22 -0.71 -4.57
CA ALA A 167 -0.72 -0.76 -5.93
C ALA A 167 -1.93 0.15 -6.20
N GLY A 168 -2.72 0.49 -5.17
CA GLY A 168 -4.05 1.05 -5.37
C GLY A 168 -4.98 0.00 -5.99
N ASP A 169 -6.12 0.42 -6.50
CA ASP A 169 -7.03 -0.46 -7.19
C ASP A 169 -6.62 -0.61 -8.64
N THR A 170 -6.14 -1.78 -8.97
CA THR A 170 -5.57 -2.11 -10.28
C THR A 170 -5.68 -3.59 -10.61
N GLU A 171 -5.54 -3.90 -11.86
CA GLU A 171 -5.20 -5.24 -12.33
C GLU A 171 -3.69 -5.40 -12.52
N ASN A 172 -3.24 -6.58 -12.97
CA ASN A 172 -1.85 -6.88 -13.30
C ASN A 172 -1.43 -6.23 -14.63
N ILE A 173 -1.25 -4.93 -14.60
CA ILE A 173 -0.97 -4.09 -15.75
C ILE A 173 0.48 -4.25 -16.27
N PRO A 174 0.73 -4.00 -17.58
CA PRO A 174 2.07 -4.16 -18.18
C PRO A 174 3.16 -3.29 -17.52
N GLU A 175 2.79 -2.13 -17.03
CA GLU A 175 3.70 -1.15 -16.41
C GLU A 175 4.37 -1.69 -15.12
N MET A 176 3.79 -2.70 -14.47
CA MET A 176 4.38 -3.36 -13.31
C MET A 176 5.77 -3.98 -13.62
N ARG A 177 6.08 -4.27 -14.90
CA ARG A 177 7.41 -4.73 -15.32
C ARG A 177 8.52 -3.70 -15.11
N GLY A 178 8.15 -2.41 -15.03
CA GLY A 178 9.08 -1.34 -14.74
C GLY A 178 9.38 -1.14 -13.26
N LEU A 179 8.67 -1.81 -12.36
CA LEU A 179 8.89 -1.72 -10.92
C LEU A 179 10.12 -2.56 -10.54
N GLN A 180 11.15 -1.90 -10.01
CA GLN A 180 12.42 -2.54 -9.66
C GLN A 180 12.71 -2.38 -8.17
N ASP A 181 13.44 -3.35 -7.61
CA ASP A 181 13.93 -3.34 -6.23
C ASP A 181 12.83 -3.15 -5.17
N ILE A 182 11.63 -3.68 -5.44
CA ILE A 182 10.52 -3.63 -4.50
C ILE A 182 10.77 -4.63 -3.36
N ALA A 183 10.97 -4.09 -2.16
CA ALA A 183 11.15 -4.91 -0.97
C ALA A 183 9.81 -5.44 -0.43
N VAL A 184 8.78 -4.59 -0.44
CA VAL A 184 7.44 -4.89 0.06
C VAL A 184 6.42 -4.44 -0.98
N ALA A 185 5.43 -5.28 -1.27
CA ALA A 185 4.33 -4.93 -2.15
C ALA A 185 2.97 -5.20 -1.49
N PHE A 186 2.04 -4.28 -1.71
CA PHE A 186 0.62 -4.42 -1.40
C PHE A 186 -0.13 -4.55 -2.72
N LEU A 187 -0.76 -5.72 -2.96
CA LEU A 187 -1.49 -5.99 -4.19
C LEU A 187 -2.95 -6.31 -3.88
N PRO A 188 -3.92 -5.63 -4.54
CA PRO A 188 -5.34 -5.84 -4.29
C PRO A 188 -5.81 -7.16 -4.90
N MET A 189 -6.86 -7.76 -4.29
CA MET A 189 -7.35 -9.06 -4.72
C MET A 189 -8.88 -9.17 -4.50
N ASN A 190 -9.63 -8.19 -4.99
CA ASN A 190 -11.08 -8.11 -4.81
C ASN A 190 -11.83 -8.04 -6.14
N LEU A 191 -12.55 -9.11 -6.51
CA LEU A 191 -13.40 -9.12 -7.68
C LEU A 191 -14.76 -8.46 -7.40
N PRO A 192 -15.33 -7.81 -8.42
CA PRO A 192 -14.84 -7.63 -9.80
C PRO A 192 -13.94 -6.40 -9.98
N TYR A 193 -13.53 -5.75 -8.92
CA TYR A 193 -12.93 -4.42 -8.93
C TYR A 193 -11.44 -4.43 -9.27
N THR A 194 -10.72 -5.47 -8.85
CA THR A 194 -9.26 -5.56 -8.96
C THR A 194 -8.81 -6.90 -9.53
N MET A 195 -7.87 -7.59 -8.92
CA MET A 195 -7.26 -8.82 -9.41
C MET A 195 -7.93 -10.08 -8.86
N THR A 196 -7.91 -11.16 -9.64
CA THR A 196 -8.06 -12.52 -9.09
C THR A 196 -6.80 -12.94 -8.34
N PRO A 197 -6.83 -14.00 -7.50
CA PRO A 197 -5.62 -14.55 -6.90
C PRO A 197 -4.55 -14.92 -7.93
N GLU A 198 -4.95 -15.43 -9.11
CA GLU A 198 -4.04 -15.80 -10.20
C GLU A 198 -3.39 -14.56 -10.84
N MET A 199 -4.16 -13.50 -11.08
CA MET A 199 -3.65 -12.21 -11.56
C MET A 199 -2.67 -11.60 -10.56
N THR A 200 -2.99 -11.64 -9.26
CA THR A 200 -2.13 -11.16 -8.18
C THR A 200 -0.81 -11.95 -8.13
N ALA A 201 -0.87 -13.29 -8.28
CA ALA A 201 0.31 -14.13 -8.35
C ALA A 201 1.17 -13.81 -9.59
N MET A 202 0.54 -13.54 -10.75
CA MET A 202 1.28 -13.08 -11.95
C MET A 202 1.97 -11.74 -11.73
N ALA A 203 1.27 -10.76 -11.14
CA ALA A 203 1.85 -9.46 -10.78
C ALA A 203 3.05 -9.63 -9.83
N ALA A 204 2.91 -10.46 -8.80
CA ALA A 204 3.98 -10.74 -7.84
C ALA A 204 5.23 -11.34 -8.50
N ARG A 205 5.06 -12.27 -9.47
CA ARG A 205 6.18 -12.85 -10.23
C ARG A 205 6.89 -11.86 -11.13
N VAL A 206 6.17 -10.83 -11.60
CA VAL A 206 6.74 -9.73 -12.41
C VAL A 206 7.51 -8.75 -11.53
N ILE A 207 6.90 -8.31 -10.42
CA ILE A 207 7.46 -7.32 -9.49
C ILE A 207 8.59 -7.92 -8.64
N LYS A 208 8.45 -9.20 -8.25
CA LYS A 208 9.38 -9.96 -7.40
C LYS A 208 9.65 -9.29 -6.05
N PRO A 209 8.63 -8.89 -5.29
CA PRO A 209 8.86 -8.32 -3.96
C PRO A 209 9.41 -9.39 -3.02
N ARG A 210 10.19 -9.00 -2.02
CA ARG A 210 10.62 -9.94 -0.95
C ARG A 210 9.46 -10.32 -0.05
N VAL A 211 8.57 -9.35 0.26
CA VAL A 211 7.36 -9.56 1.06
C VAL A 211 6.17 -9.03 0.28
N LEU A 212 5.13 -9.85 0.19
CA LEU A 212 3.86 -9.54 -0.44
C LEU A 212 2.73 -9.58 0.58
N TYR A 213 1.98 -8.50 0.65
CA TYR A 213 0.72 -8.44 1.39
C TYR A 213 -0.44 -8.40 0.38
N PRO A 214 -1.30 -9.45 0.31
CA PRO A 214 -2.61 -9.25 -0.27
C PRO A 214 -3.37 -8.25 0.59
N TYR A 215 -3.99 -7.25 -0.02
CA TYR A 215 -4.80 -6.26 0.67
C TYR A 215 -6.06 -5.96 -0.17
N HIS A 216 -7.02 -5.24 0.38
CA HIS A 216 -8.26 -4.95 -0.35
C HIS A 216 -8.85 -6.24 -0.98
N PHE A 217 -8.94 -7.33 -0.19
CA PHE A 217 -9.35 -8.62 -0.72
C PHE A 217 -10.80 -9.01 -0.34
N SER A 218 -11.47 -8.23 0.53
CA SER A 218 -12.86 -8.46 0.96
C SER A 218 -13.15 -9.95 1.24
N ASP A 219 -14.06 -10.58 0.51
CA ASP A 219 -14.42 -11.99 0.66
C ASP A 219 -13.51 -12.96 -0.10
N THR A 220 -12.51 -12.46 -0.83
CA THR A 220 -11.56 -13.33 -1.54
C THR A 220 -10.61 -13.99 -0.55
N ASP A 221 -10.56 -15.33 -0.56
CA ASP A 221 -9.66 -16.08 0.33
C ASP A 221 -8.18 -15.85 -0.02
N PRO A 222 -7.41 -15.16 0.86
CA PRO A 222 -6.00 -14.87 0.59
C PRO A 222 -5.09 -16.10 0.65
N GLN A 223 -5.56 -17.24 1.21
CA GLN A 223 -4.81 -18.49 1.21
C GLN A 223 -4.60 -19.05 -0.21
N LYS A 224 -5.49 -18.71 -1.15
CA LYS A 224 -5.31 -19.07 -2.56
C LYS A 224 -4.01 -18.50 -3.13
N LEU A 225 -3.68 -17.23 -2.76
CA LEU A 225 -2.43 -16.60 -3.19
C LEU A 225 -1.20 -17.29 -2.60
N VAL A 226 -1.24 -17.71 -1.33
CA VAL A 226 -0.17 -18.48 -0.68
C VAL A 226 0.09 -19.79 -1.43
N LEU A 227 -0.99 -20.49 -1.80
CA LEU A 227 -0.87 -21.75 -2.55
C LEU A 227 -0.29 -21.55 -3.96
N LEU A 228 -0.73 -20.50 -4.67
CA LEU A 228 -0.25 -20.16 -6.01
C LEU A 228 1.23 -19.78 -6.03
N LEU A 229 1.73 -19.12 -4.98
CA LEU A 229 3.13 -18.69 -4.87
C LEU A 229 4.02 -19.66 -4.07
N LYS A 230 3.51 -20.83 -3.66
CA LYS A 230 4.25 -21.81 -2.84
C LYS A 230 5.62 -22.21 -3.41
N LYS A 231 5.78 -22.19 -4.73
CA LYS A 231 7.04 -22.52 -5.41
C LYS A 231 7.96 -21.32 -5.62
N ASP A 232 7.47 -20.10 -5.42
CA ASP A 232 8.20 -18.85 -5.62
C ASP A 232 8.91 -18.46 -4.31
N SER A 233 9.90 -19.24 -3.89
CA SER A 233 10.55 -19.16 -2.56
C SER A 233 11.21 -17.80 -2.24
N ALA A 234 11.39 -16.94 -3.24
CA ALA A 234 11.91 -15.58 -3.07
C ALA A 234 10.84 -14.57 -2.62
N ILE A 235 9.54 -14.96 -2.68
CA ILE A 235 8.41 -14.10 -2.32
C ILE A 235 7.75 -14.64 -1.05
N GLU A 236 7.86 -13.92 0.05
CA GLU A 236 7.16 -14.25 1.29
C GLU A 236 5.77 -13.61 1.28
N VAL A 237 4.70 -14.42 1.24
CA VAL A 237 3.32 -13.92 1.35
C VAL A 237 2.93 -13.81 2.81
N ARG A 238 2.55 -12.62 3.26
CA ARG A 238 2.06 -12.36 4.62
C ARG A 238 0.62 -11.90 4.58
N ILE A 239 -0.28 -12.64 5.20
CA ILE A 239 -1.68 -12.25 5.34
C ILE A 239 -1.83 -11.42 6.61
N ARG A 240 -2.52 -10.28 6.51
CA ARG A 240 -2.89 -9.39 7.61
C ARG A 240 -4.37 -9.04 7.49
N LYS A 241 -4.94 -8.39 8.51
CA LYS A 241 -6.34 -7.94 8.51
C LYS A 241 -6.51 -6.73 7.58
N LEU A 242 -6.59 -7.00 6.27
CA LEU A 242 -6.69 -6.04 5.17
C LEU A 242 -7.83 -6.40 4.20
N ASN A 243 -8.87 -7.03 4.71
CA ASN A 243 -10.07 -7.40 3.97
C ASN A 243 -11.10 -6.26 3.89
#